data_25abfbc996f278b346bbf767e522325c
#
_entry.id   25abfbc996f278b346bbf767e522325c
#
_cell.length_a   1.000
_cell.length_b   1.000
_cell.length_c   1.000
_cell.angle_alpha   90.00
_cell.angle_beta   90.00
_cell.angle_gamma   90.00
#
_symmetry.space_group_name_H-M   'P 1'
#
loop_
_entity.id
_entity.type
_entity.pdbx_description
1 polymer ?
#
loop_
_entity_poly.entity_id
_entity_poly.type
_entity_poly.pdbx_seq_one_letter_code
_entity_poly.pdbx_strand_id
1 'polypeptide(L)'
;DGITISGGEPTDQPDALRALLDALSPRRADSDILVYSGKPSAQLEQECPWLWGRVDLLISEPFAADESANCALRDSADQRVYRCSSLAERRYPTGSFEETYGQQRQQISIHVDNTSVWMVGIPKVGDLARMRDALADRGVSAVRTSWLS
;
A
#
# COMPACT_ATOMS: atom_id res chain seq x y z
N ASP A 1 5.77 -13.34 7.49
CA ASP A 1 4.50 -12.63 7.46
C ASP A 1 4.70 -11.22 7.99
N GLY A 2 3.94 -10.25 7.49
CA GLY A 2 4.01 -8.85 7.88
C GLY A 2 2.64 -8.17 7.86
N ILE A 3 2.61 -6.92 8.32
CA ILE A 3 1.42 -6.08 8.34
C ILE A 3 1.67 -4.92 7.39
N THR A 4 0.82 -4.77 6.40
CA THR A 4 0.88 -3.62 5.47
C THR A 4 -0.26 -2.66 5.77
N ILE A 5 0.07 -1.40 5.95
CA ILE A 5 -0.88 -0.30 6.13
C ILE A 5 -0.82 0.57 4.88
N SER A 6 -1.95 0.65 4.18
CA SER A 6 -2.10 1.36 2.92
C SER A 6 -3.56 1.82 2.77
N GLY A 7 -3.84 2.56 1.72
CA GLY A 7 -5.18 3.01 1.36
C GLY A 7 -5.54 4.39 1.92
N GLY A 8 -6.04 5.27 1.05
CA GLY A 8 -6.08 6.69 1.32
C GLY A 8 -4.67 7.21 1.59
N GLU A 9 -4.55 8.21 2.45
CA GLU A 9 -3.27 8.63 3.00
C GLU A 9 -3.26 8.35 4.52
N PRO A 10 -2.54 7.31 4.99
CA PRO A 10 -2.56 6.94 6.41
C PRO A 10 -2.12 8.06 7.34
N THR A 11 -1.21 8.92 6.88
CA THR A 11 -0.66 10.03 7.68
C THR A 11 -1.57 11.26 7.74
N ASP A 12 -2.71 11.26 7.04
CA ASP A 12 -3.76 12.27 7.23
C ASP A 12 -4.58 12.03 8.51
N GLN A 13 -4.42 10.85 9.12
CA GLN A 13 -5.01 10.48 10.40
C GLN A 13 -3.91 10.12 11.41
N PRO A 14 -3.01 11.06 11.77
CA PRO A 14 -1.78 10.75 12.49
C PRO A 14 -2.04 10.13 13.88
N ASP A 15 -3.05 10.59 14.59
CA ASP A 15 -3.39 10.05 15.92
C ASP A 15 -3.95 8.63 15.84
N ALA A 16 -4.81 8.36 14.86
CA ALA A 16 -5.36 7.02 14.63
C ALA A 16 -4.27 6.05 14.18
N LEU A 17 -3.41 6.46 13.25
CA LEU A 17 -2.27 5.66 12.79
C LEU A 17 -1.33 5.35 13.95
N ARG A 18 -1.00 6.35 14.77
CA ARG A 18 -0.13 6.17 15.94
C ARG A 18 -0.73 5.18 16.94
N ALA A 19 -2.00 5.33 17.27
CA ALA A 19 -2.71 4.42 18.18
C ALA A 19 -2.74 2.98 17.64
N LEU A 20 -2.95 2.82 16.33
CA LEU A 20 -2.90 1.51 15.67
C LEU A 20 -1.50 0.88 15.79
N LEU A 21 -0.45 1.62 15.47
CA LEU A 21 0.93 1.13 15.53
C LEU A 21 1.33 0.77 16.97
N ASP A 22 0.94 1.59 17.95
CA ASP A 22 1.19 1.31 19.37
C ASP A 22 0.44 0.05 19.83
N ALA A 23 -0.76 -0.21 19.32
CA ALA A 23 -1.54 -1.42 19.62
C ALA A 23 -0.98 -2.69 18.93
N LEU A 24 -0.39 -2.55 17.74
CA LEU A 24 0.23 -3.65 17.00
C LEU A 24 1.59 -4.05 17.58
N SER A 25 2.37 -3.08 18.05
CA SER A 25 3.75 -3.28 18.50
C SER A 25 3.94 -4.47 19.45
N PRO A 26 3.15 -4.66 20.53
CA PRO A 26 3.31 -5.79 21.43
C PRO A 26 2.80 -7.12 20.88
N ARG A 27 2.06 -7.11 19.76
CA ARG A 27 1.38 -8.29 19.21
C ARG A 27 2.03 -8.86 17.96
N ARG A 28 2.91 -8.09 17.32
CA ARG A 28 3.46 -8.44 16.01
C ARG A 28 4.51 -9.55 16.03
N ALA A 29 5.06 -9.90 17.19
CA ALA A 29 6.17 -10.84 17.34
C ALA A 29 7.30 -10.49 16.35
N ASP A 30 7.62 -11.41 15.42
CA ASP A 30 8.60 -11.19 14.35
C ASP A 30 8.00 -10.64 13.05
N SER A 31 6.71 -10.28 13.03
CA SER A 31 6.10 -9.67 11.84
C SER A 31 6.55 -8.22 11.67
N ASP A 32 6.93 -7.84 10.46
CA ASP A 32 7.25 -6.46 10.15
C ASP A 32 6.00 -5.62 9.86
N ILE A 33 6.13 -4.32 10.07
CA ILE A 33 5.10 -3.33 9.73
C ILE A 33 5.63 -2.47 8.59
N LEU A 34 4.88 -2.46 7.50
CA LEU A 34 5.12 -1.64 6.32
C LEU A 34 4.01 -0.61 6.19
N VAL A 35 4.37 0.66 5.99
CA VAL A 35 3.43 1.75 5.75
C VAL A 35 3.72 2.41 4.42
N TYR A 36 2.67 2.61 3.62
CA TYR A 36 2.72 3.44 2.42
C TYR A 36 2.20 4.84 2.72
N SER A 37 2.90 5.86 2.21
CA SER A 37 2.46 7.24 2.20
C SER A 37 2.76 7.89 0.85
N GLY A 38 1.81 8.62 0.31
CA GLY A 38 2.03 9.44 -0.88
C GLY A 38 2.71 10.78 -0.60
N LYS A 39 3.04 11.06 0.67
CA LYS A 39 3.72 12.31 1.04
C LYS A 39 5.24 12.18 0.85
N PRO A 40 5.94 13.27 0.48
CA PRO A 40 7.39 13.31 0.47
C PRO A 40 7.98 12.99 1.85
N SER A 41 9.09 12.26 1.88
CA SER A 41 9.77 11.89 3.13
C SER A 41 10.13 13.10 4.00
N ALA A 42 10.56 14.19 3.39
CA ALA A 42 10.86 15.44 4.11
C ALA A 42 9.63 16.06 4.80
N GLN A 43 8.44 15.89 4.22
CA GLN A 43 7.18 16.31 4.85
C GLN A 43 6.84 15.38 6.01
N LEU A 44 6.99 14.07 5.84
CA LEU A 44 6.75 13.08 6.90
C LEU A 44 7.68 13.26 8.10
N GLU A 45 8.94 13.64 7.87
CA GLU A 45 9.88 13.98 8.94
C GLU A 45 9.42 15.17 9.79
N GLN A 46 8.72 16.12 9.19
CA GLN A 46 8.18 17.30 9.89
C GLN A 46 6.85 17.00 10.58
N GLU A 47 5.92 16.33 9.88
CA GLU A 47 4.55 16.13 10.36
C GLU A 47 4.42 14.91 11.28
N CYS A 48 5.17 13.83 10.98
CA CYS A 48 5.08 12.55 11.66
C CYS A 48 6.46 11.96 12.01
N PRO A 49 7.36 12.69 12.69
CA PRO A 49 8.73 12.21 12.98
C PRO A 49 8.73 10.91 13.79
N TRP A 50 7.68 10.65 14.54
CA TRP A 50 7.48 9.43 15.33
C TRP A 50 7.29 8.17 14.47
N LEU A 51 6.96 8.31 13.19
CA LEU A 51 6.67 7.19 12.29
C LEU A 51 7.89 6.30 12.10
N TRP A 52 9.07 6.90 11.91
CA TRP A 52 10.35 6.22 11.72
C TRP A 52 10.71 5.25 12.84
N GLY A 53 10.30 5.52 14.08
CA GLY A 53 10.54 4.63 15.23
C GLY A 53 9.46 3.59 15.48
N ARG A 54 8.41 3.52 14.66
CA ARG A 54 7.25 2.63 14.87
C ARG A 54 6.99 1.63 13.76
N VAL A 55 7.59 1.85 12.60
CA VAL A 55 7.45 0.97 11.43
C VAL A 55 8.77 0.30 11.11
N ASP A 56 8.73 -0.79 10.38
CA ASP A 56 9.95 -1.45 9.89
C ASP A 56 10.30 -0.96 8.49
N LEU A 57 9.30 -0.80 7.64
CA LEU A 57 9.44 -0.24 6.30
C LEU A 57 8.48 0.94 6.12
N LEU A 58 8.99 2.01 5.54
CA LEU A 58 8.21 3.15 5.07
C LEU A 58 8.43 3.31 3.58
N ILE A 59 7.36 3.36 2.81
CA ILE A 59 7.39 3.72 1.40
C ILE A 59 6.76 5.09 1.29
N SER A 60 7.51 6.04 0.78
CA SER A 60 7.11 7.44 0.65
C SER A 60 7.26 7.91 -0.79
N GLU A 61 6.93 9.14 -1.03
CA GLU A 61 6.84 9.88 -2.27
C GLU A 61 5.55 9.58 -3.07
N PRO A 62 5.04 10.57 -3.78
CA PRO A 62 3.83 10.45 -4.58
C PRO A 62 3.96 9.35 -5.63
N PHE A 63 2.87 8.63 -5.86
CA PHE A 63 2.78 7.69 -6.98
C PHE A 63 2.73 8.45 -8.30
N ALA A 64 3.66 8.18 -9.20
CA ALA A 64 3.71 8.71 -10.56
C ALA A 64 3.31 7.61 -11.55
N ALA A 65 2.09 7.70 -12.11
CA ALA A 65 1.54 6.68 -13.00
C ALA A 65 2.36 6.48 -14.28
N ASP A 66 3.04 7.53 -14.74
CA ASP A 66 3.85 7.52 -15.96
C ASP A 66 5.23 6.86 -15.74
N GLU A 67 5.62 6.64 -14.49
CA GLU A 67 6.92 6.09 -14.10
C GLU A 67 6.77 4.73 -13.38
N SER A 68 5.98 3.86 -13.95
CA SER A 68 5.77 2.50 -13.42
C SER A 68 7.09 1.77 -13.20
N ALA A 69 7.43 1.49 -11.96
CA ALA A 69 8.55 0.66 -11.59
C ALA A 69 8.08 -0.78 -11.40
N ASN A 70 8.66 -1.73 -12.14
CA ASN A 70 8.47 -3.15 -11.86
C ASN A 70 9.36 -3.62 -10.69
N CYS A 71 9.46 -2.80 -9.65
CA CYS A 71 10.33 -3.07 -8.51
C CYS A 71 9.53 -3.59 -7.30
N ALA A 72 10.20 -4.35 -6.47
CA ALA A 72 9.61 -4.85 -5.24
C ALA A 72 9.12 -3.70 -4.35
N LEU A 73 7.86 -3.77 -3.92
CA LEU A 73 7.20 -2.83 -3.01
C LEU A 73 6.97 -1.41 -3.56
N ARG A 74 7.45 -1.09 -4.76
CA ARG A 74 7.27 0.22 -5.38
C ARG A 74 6.47 0.10 -6.67
N ASP A 75 5.46 0.93 -6.81
CA ASP A 75 4.62 0.99 -8.01
C ASP A 75 5.10 2.08 -8.99
N SER A 76 5.91 3.03 -8.51
CA SER A 76 6.57 4.05 -9.36
C SER A 76 8.04 4.21 -8.98
N ALA A 77 8.85 4.68 -9.95
CA ALA A 77 10.29 4.87 -9.79
C ALA A 77 10.64 5.93 -8.73
N ASP A 78 9.79 6.94 -8.57
CA ASP A 78 9.98 8.03 -7.61
C ASP A 78 9.77 7.61 -6.16
N GLN A 79 9.02 6.52 -5.92
CA GLN A 79 8.81 6.03 -4.57
C GLN A 79 10.11 5.53 -3.93
N ARG A 80 10.28 5.86 -2.66
CA ARG A 80 11.46 5.51 -1.87
C ARG A 80 11.09 4.55 -0.75
N VAL A 81 11.93 3.55 -0.54
CA VAL A 81 11.79 2.57 0.55
C VAL A 81 12.82 2.88 1.62
N TYR A 82 12.33 3.13 2.84
CA TYR A 82 13.14 3.34 4.02
C TYR A 82 13.05 2.13 4.94
N ARG A 83 14.20 1.59 5.35
CA ARG A 83 14.33 0.58 6.40
C ARG A 83 14.49 1.30 7.73
N CYS A 84 13.47 1.19 8.56
CA CYS A 84 13.38 1.99 9.79
C CYS A 84 13.75 1.18 11.05
N SER A 85 14.03 -0.12 10.90
CA SER A 85 14.36 -0.98 12.03
C SER A 85 15.44 -2.00 11.68
N SER A 86 16.10 -2.53 12.71
CA SER A 86 17.05 -3.64 12.55
C SER A 86 16.40 -4.93 12.01
N LEU A 87 15.09 -5.12 12.23
CA LEU A 87 14.34 -6.22 11.63
C LEU A 87 14.27 -6.04 10.11
N ALA A 88 13.95 -4.83 9.65
CA ALA A 88 13.90 -4.52 8.22
C ALA A 88 15.28 -4.64 7.56
N GLU A 89 16.35 -4.19 8.23
CA GLU A 89 17.71 -4.33 7.71
C GLU A 89 18.12 -5.79 7.51
N ARG A 90 17.73 -6.68 8.43
CA ARG A 90 18.01 -8.11 8.33
C ARG A 90 17.18 -8.81 7.27
N ARG A 91 15.90 -8.45 7.13
CA ARG A 91 14.97 -9.09 6.19
C ARG A 91 15.15 -8.61 4.76
N TYR A 92 15.49 -7.35 4.61
CA TYR A 92 15.57 -6.66 3.32
C TYR A 92 16.97 -6.07 3.13
N PRO A 93 17.97 -6.88 2.78
CA PRO A 93 19.34 -6.39 2.58
C PRO A 93 19.39 -5.35 1.44
N THR A 94 20.49 -4.62 1.36
CA THR A 94 20.70 -3.62 0.32
C THR A 94 20.53 -4.24 -1.07
N GLY A 95 19.75 -3.58 -1.93
CA GLY A 95 19.46 -4.07 -3.28
C GLY A 95 18.18 -4.91 -3.40
N SER A 96 17.58 -5.40 -2.30
CA SER A 96 16.34 -6.20 -2.34
C SER A 96 15.17 -5.51 -3.06
N PHE A 97 15.14 -4.18 -3.05
CA PHE A 97 14.05 -3.40 -3.64
C PHE A 97 14.32 -2.99 -5.08
N GLU A 98 15.51 -3.25 -5.58
CA GLU A 98 15.89 -3.00 -6.98
C GLU A 98 15.64 -4.24 -7.87
N GLU A 99 15.33 -5.38 -7.26
CA GLU A 99 14.94 -6.57 -7.99
C GLU A 99 13.61 -6.33 -8.69
N THR A 100 13.63 -6.41 -10.02
CA THR A 100 12.39 -6.36 -10.79
C THR A 100 11.63 -7.65 -10.61
N TYR A 101 10.35 -7.56 -10.25
CA TYR A 101 9.46 -8.70 -10.42
C TYR A 101 9.38 -9.00 -11.92
N GLY A 102 9.97 -10.11 -12.36
CA GLY A 102 9.73 -10.62 -13.71
C GLY A 102 8.23 -10.70 -13.94
N GLN A 103 7.74 -10.31 -15.10
CA GLN A 103 6.36 -10.21 -15.62
C GLN A 103 5.19 -10.78 -14.76
N GLN A 104 5.29 -10.74 -13.46
CA GLN A 104 4.36 -11.38 -12.55
C GLN A 104 3.36 -10.38 -11.97
N ARG A 105 2.19 -10.49 -12.53
CA ARG A 105 0.93 -10.44 -11.82
C ARG A 105 0.59 -9.09 -11.20
N GLN A 106 0.16 -8.19 -12.06
CA GLN A 106 -0.90 -7.29 -11.60
C GLN A 106 -2.11 -8.18 -11.28
N GLN A 107 -2.23 -8.59 -10.03
CA GLN A 107 -3.40 -9.32 -9.55
C GLN A 107 -4.34 -8.31 -8.92
N ILE A 108 -5.56 -8.30 -9.43
CA ILE A 108 -6.66 -7.65 -8.74
C ILE A 108 -7.39 -8.76 -8.01
N SER A 109 -7.42 -8.67 -6.68
CA SER A 109 -8.24 -9.55 -5.86
C SER A 109 -9.62 -8.91 -5.68
N ILE A 110 -10.66 -9.68 -5.96
CA ILE A 110 -12.05 -9.24 -5.81
C ILE A 110 -12.73 -10.12 -4.77
N HIS A 111 -13.32 -9.48 -3.76
CA HIS A 111 -14.18 -10.13 -2.79
C HIS A 111 -15.59 -9.56 -2.93
N VAL A 112 -16.57 -10.45 -3.01
CA VAL A 112 -17.98 -10.09 -3.15
C VAL A 112 -18.75 -10.64 -1.97
N ASP A 113 -19.46 -9.79 -1.26
CA ASP A 113 -20.46 -10.16 -0.26
C ASP A 113 -21.86 -9.72 -0.71
N ASN A 114 -22.87 -9.92 0.15
CA ASN A 114 -24.26 -9.61 -0.20
C ASN A 114 -24.56 -8.13 -0.45
N THR A 115 -23.68 -7.23 -0.03
CA THR A 115 -23.89 -5.78 -0.03
C THR A 115 -22.79 -5.00 -0.69
N SER A 116 -21.60 -5.61 -0.87
CA SER A 116 -20.39 -4.88 -1.27
C SER A 116 -19.50 -5.72 -2.16
N VAL A 117 -18.79 -5.04 -3.04
CA VAL A 117 -17.68 -5.58 -3.83
C VAL A 117 -16.42 -4.85 -3.39
N TRP A 118 -15.47 -5.60 -2.87
CA TRP A 118 -14.17 -5.10 -2.45
C TRP A 118 -13.11 -5.47 -3.49
N MET A 119 -12.28 -4.52 -3.83
CA MET A 119 -11.19 -4.73 -4.75
C MET A 119 -9.87 -4.32 -4.09
N VAL A 120 -8.87 -5.18 -4.20
CA VAL A 120 -7.50 -4.92 -3.75
C VAL A 120 -6.54 -5.16 -4.92
N GLY A 121 -5.73 -4.16 -5.24
CA GLY A 121 -4.77 -4.20 -6.34
C GLY A 121 -4.76 -2.88 -7.12
N ILE A 122 -3.85 -2.77 -8.10
CA ILE A 122 -3.73 -1.60 -8.97
C ILE A 122 -4.31 -1.96 -10.33
N PRO A 123 -5.51 -1.43 -10.69
CA PRO A 123 -6.12 -1.70 -11.97
C PRO A 123 -5.39 -0.95 -13.10
N LYS A 124 -5.28 -1.58 -14.25
CA LYS A 124 -4.89 -0.91 -15.50
C LYS A 124 -6.03 -0.06 -16.03
N VAL A 125 -5.68 0.88 -16.90
CA VAL A 125 -6.67 1.66 -17.64
C VAL A 125 -7.65 0.70 -18.34
N GLY A 126 -8.94 0.86 -18.05
CA GLY A 126 -10.03 0.04 -18.59
C GLY A 126 -10.40 -1.20 -17.76
N ASP A 127 -9.60 -1.64 -16.78
CA ASP A 127 -9.94 -2.83 -15.96
C ASP A 127 -11.22 -2.62 -15.13
N LEU A 128 -11.39 -1.42 -14.57
CA LEU A 128 -12.57 -1.09 -13.78
C LEU A 128 -13.85 -1.12 -14.61
N ALA A 129 -13.77 -0.64 -15.85
CA ALA A 129 -14.90 -0.71 -16.78
C ALA A 129 -15.25 -2.17 -17.12
N ARG A 130 -14.26 -2.97 -17.50
CA ARG A 130 -14.44 -4.40 -17.79
C ARG A 130 -14.99 -5.18 -16.59
N MET A 131 -14.51 -4.86 -15.39
CA MET A 131 -15.01 -5.48 -14.17
C MET A 131 -16.47 -5.13 -13.91
N ARG A 132 -16.84 -3.85 -14.04
CA ARG A 132 -18.23 -3.41 -13.89
C ARG A 132 -19.16 -4.14 -14.86
N ASP A 133 -18.77 -4.24 -16.12
CA ASP A 133 -19.55 -4.89 -17.16
C ASP A 133 -19.69 -6.41 -16.86
N ALA A 134 -18.60 -7.07 -16.45
CA ALA A 134 -18.62 -8.48 -16.05
C ALA A 134 -19.46 -8.75 -14.80
N LEU A 135 -19.55 -7.81 -13.86
CA LEU A 135 -20.44 -7.90 -12.69
C LEU A 135 -21.91 -7.72 -13.11
N ALA A 136 -22.17 -6.74 -13.99
CA ALA A 136 -23.52 -6.49 -14.52
C ALA A 136 -24.07 -7.70 -15.27
N ASP A 137 -23.27 -8.39 -16.08
CA ASP A 137 -23.62 -9.63 -16.78
C ASP A 137 -24.00 -10.77 -15.82
N ARG A 138 -23.55 -10.70 -14.56
CA ARG A 138 -23.89 -11.65 -13.49
C ARG A 138 -25.01 -11.15 -12.56
N GLY A 139 -25.67 -10.06 -12.94
CA GLY A 139 -26.77 -9.47 -12.16
C GLY A 139 -26.31 -8.66 -10.94
N VAL A 140 -25.01 -8.34 -10.83
CA VAL A 140 -24.47 -7.51 -9.75
C VAL A 140 -24.39 -6.07 -10.23
N SER A 141 -25.17 -5.18 -9.62
CA SER A 141 -25.18 -3.74 -9.93
C SER A 141 -24.49 -2.94 -8.81
N ALA A 142 -23.39 -2.29 -9.12
CA ALA A 142 -22.73 -1.36 -8.22
C ALA A 142 -23.38 0.02 -8.33
N VAL A 143 -24.16 0.40 -7.31
CA VAL A 143 -24.89 1.68 -7.26
C VAL A 143 -24.00 2.83 -6.82
N ARG A 144 -22.96 2.54 -6.04
CA ARG A 144 -22.00 3.52 -5.52
C ARG A 144 -20.60 2.94 -5.57
N THR A 145 -19.65 3.70 -6.10
CA THR A 145 -18.24 3.30 -6.17
C THR A 145 -17.38 4.37 -5.49
N SER A 146 -16.36 3.96 -4.73
CA SER A 146 -15.48 4.87 -4.02
C SER A 146 -14.47 5.60 -4.92
N TRP A 147 -14.34 5.16 -6.19
CA TRP A 147 -13.41 5.74 -7.16
C TRP A 147 -14.07 6.62 -8.23
N LEU A 148 -15.38 6.81 -8.16
CA LEU A 148 -16.15 7.72 -9.03
C LEU A 148 -16.66 8.88 -8.17
N SER A 149 -15.77 9.72 -7.69
CA SER A 149 -16.11 11.02 -7.10
C SER A 149 -15.62 12.14 -8.01
#